data_2b6b2a631d3e74ef56875bf66dd46e73
#
_entry.id   2b6b2a631d3e74ef56875bf66dd46e73
#
_cell.length_a   1.000
_cell.length_b   1.000
_cell.length_c   1.000
_cell.angle_alpha   90.00
_cell.angle_beta   90.00
_cell.angle_gamma   90.00
#
_symmetry.space_group_name_H-M   'P 1'
#
loop_
_entity.id
_entity.type
_entity.pdbx_description
1 polymer ?
#
loop_
_entity_poly.entity_id
_entity_poly.type
_entity_poly.pdbx_seq_one_letter_code
_entity_poly.pdbx_strand_id
1 'polypeptide(L)'
;YPFELYPNAIFFNTEEHFIRHFMFFLKKNDISYDIVVGTDRYNGDIKDLLIQQNVSILLRVNTPKPIFLEFFTPFTSADQFDYNLENTKAYLLQVSKGKKIIDAESITLPSSTKNDNINRSVTKISLKEDLSSFNVNREQSLFGHYKEGEQSDKLYFFDYVYEDYKKYGNTPLMELVKNKKQRAQYTKEFDALIAKSKENQKESFIKSVKEEFEIDIENYSMEIKNTGRFGRNEPMQYTEKFTITDQYIKKAGNNLMVELGKFLTSQIELSKKEKERTNNVYMTFPRQIEQEIQFEIPAGYTVSGLEKFNKKVENETGGFVSTATQNGNLITIKTTKYYSNYFEPNSNWKKMVDFLDASYQFTQEKVLLKKN
;
A
#
# COMPACT_ATOMS: atom_id res chain seq x y z
N TYR A 1 -5.70 33.33 -2.98
CA TYR A 1 -5.47 32.14 -2.16
C TYR A 1 -6.37 31.02 -2.70
N PRO A 2 -5.92 29.74 -2.78
CA PRO A 2 -6.74 28.63 -3.31
C PRO A 2 -8.09 28.49 -2.61
N PHE A 3 -8.16 28.84 -1.33
CA PHE A 3 -9.37 28.73 -0.51
C PHE A 3 -10.53 29.65 -0.96
N GLU A 4 -10.24 30.80 -1.56
CA GLU A 4 -11.26 31.68 -2.11
C GLU A 4 -11.85 31.17 -3.42
N LEU A 5 -11.11 30.31 -4.11
CA LEU A 5 -11.52 29.62 -5.35
C LEU A 5 -12.37 28.37 -5.11
N TYR A 6 -12.40 27.89 -3.87
CA TYR A 6 -13.14 26.70 -3.46
C TYR A 6 -14.14 27.04 -2.35
N PRO A 7 -15.25 27.70 -2.66
CA PRO A 7 -16.17 28.19 -1.63
C PRO A 7 -16.77 27.09 -0.74
N ASN A 8 -16.69 25.83 -1.18
CA ASN A 8 -17.19 24.67 -0.43
C ASN A 8 -16.07 23.73 0.09
N ALA A 9 -14.80 24.12 -0.05
CA ALA A 9 -13.70 23.30 0.44
C ALA A 9 -13.63 23.35 1.96
N ILE A 10 -13.56 22.18 2.60
CA ILE A 10 -13.41 22.04 4.03
C ILE A 10 -11.96 21.63 4.29
N PHE A 11 -11.26 22.44 5.08
CA PHE A 11 -9.89 22.17 5.49
C PHE A 11 -9.83 22.02 7.00
N PHE A 12 -9.24 20.93 7.42
CA PHE A 12 -8.96 20.65 8.83
C PHE A 12 -7.48 20.85 9.09
N ASN A 13 -7.15 21.87 9.88
CA ASN A 13 -5.77 22.15 10.25
C ASN A 13 -5.32 21.35 11.48
N THR A 14 -6.27 20.85 12.27
CA THR A 14 -6.04 20.08 13.48
C THR A 14 -7.10 19.02 13.63
N GLU A 15 -6.78 17.95 14.38
CA GLU A 15 -7.71 16.91 14.78
C GLU A 15 -8.94 17.52 15.51
N GLU A 16 -8.73 18.48 16.42
CA GLU A 16 -9.82 19.13 17.14
C GLU A 16 -10.80 19.84 16.18
N HIS A 17 -10.28 20.53 15.15
CA HIS A 17 -11.12 21.19 14.14
C HIS A 17 -11.96 20.18 13.36
N PHE A 18 -11.36 19.06 12.94
CA PHE A 18 -12.05 17.94 12.29
C PHE A 18 -13.16 17.38 13.18
N ILE A 19 -12.84 17.00 14.42
CA ILE A 19 -13.79 16.42 15.37
C ILE A 19 -14.99 17.35 15.60
N ARG A 20 -14.75 18.66 15.87
CA ARG A 20 -15.81 19.65 16.06
C ARG A 20 -16.71 19.79 14.83
N HIS A 21 -16.12 19.80 13.64
CA HIS A 21 -16.89 19.90 12.40
C HIS A 21 -17.77 18.69 12.17
N PHE A 22 -17.22 17.48 12.32
CA PHE A 22 -17.98 16.25 12.15
C PHE A 22 -19.04 16.02 13.23
N MET A 23 -18.75 16.34 14.47
CA MET A 23 -19.76 16.35 15.54
C MET A 23 -20.96 17.28 15.17
N PHE A 24 -20.69 18.46 14.65
CA PHE A 24 -21.72 19.37 14.17
C PHE A 24 -22.50 18.79 12.99
N PHE A 25 -21.82 18.22 12.01
CA PHE A 25 -22.42 17.57 10.83
C PHE A 25 -23.32 16.40 11.24
N LEU A 26 -22.83 15.49 12.06
CA LEU A 26 -23.58 14.31 12.53
C LEU A 26 -24.82 14.73 13.30
N LYS A 27 -24.67 15.69 14.22
CA LYS A 27 -25.79 16.26 14.99
C LYS A 27 -26.83 16.93 14.10
N LYS A 28 -26.42 17.73 13.10
CA LYS A 28 -27.32 18.41 12.18
C LYS A 28 -28.14 17.45 11.34
N ASN A 29 -27.64 16.25 11.09
CA ASN A 29 -28.27 15.20 10.29
C ASN A 29 -28.93 14.12 11.17
N ASP A 30 -29.09 14.36 12.49
CA ASP A 30 -29.69 13.41 13.46
C ASP A 30 -28.99 12.03 13.47
N ILE A 31 -27.69 12.01 13.18
CA ILE A 31 -26.88 10.80 13.22
C ILE A 31 -26.28 10.65 14.62
N SER A 32 -26.57 9.51 15.26
CA SER A 32 -26.02 9.19 16.59
C SER A 32 -24.54 8.84 16.50
N TYR A 33 -23.76 9.37 17.43
CA TYR A 33 -22.31 9.11 17.52
C TYR A 33 -21.85 9.17 18.97
N ASP A 34 -20.70 8.56 19.22
CA ASP A 34 -19.93 8.67 20.46
C ASP A 34 -18.52 9.16 20.15
N ILE A 35 -17.81 9.62 21.18
CA ILE A 35 -16.42 10.02 21.09
C ILE A 35 -15.56 8.88 21.63
N VAL A 36 -14.51 8.53 20.92
CA VAL A 36 -13.53 7.54 21.38
C VAL A 36 -12.20 8.26 21.65
N VAL A 37 -11.67 7.99 22.83
CA VAL A 37 -10.38 8.54 23.29
C VAL A 37 -9.41 7.38 23.43
N GLY A 38 -8.41 7.35 22.58
CA GLY A 38 -7.39 6.32 22.50
C GLY A 38 -5.97 6.86 22.60
N THR A 39 -5.01 5.98 22.48
CA THR A 39 -3.59 6.31 22.36
C THR A 39 -2.89 5.21 21.57
N ASP A 40 -1.81 5.58 20.88
CA ASP A 40 -1.00 4.63 20.15
C ASP A 40 -0.45 3.54 21.07
N ARG A 41 -0.39 2.31 20.54
CA ARG A 41 0.10 1.12 21.26
C ARG A 41 1.49 1.28 21.88
N TYR A 42 2.31 2.18 21.33
CA TYR A 42 3.67 2.45 21.83
C TYR A 42 3.71 3.35 23.06
N ASN A 43 2.60 4.05 23.35
CA ASN A 43 2.49 4.89 24.55
C ASN A 43 2.06 4.11 25.81
N GLY A 44 1.75 2.83 25.67
CA GLY A 44 1.24 1.99 26.76
C GLY A 44 -0.28 2.04 26.91
N ASP A 45 -0.78 1.66 28.09
CA ASP A 45 -2.22 1.64 28.37
C ASP A 45 -2.72 3.09 28.58
N ILE A 46 -3.82 3.45 27.96
CA ILE A 46 -4.41 4.79 28.06
C ILE A 46 -4.68 5.24 29.51
N LYS A 47 -4.97 4.32 30.43
CA LYS A 47 -5.20 4.64 31.86
C LYS A 47 -3.94 5.19 32.55
N ASP A 48 -2.75 4.90 32.03
CA ASP A 48 -1.46 5.29 32.56
C ASP A 48 -0.85 6.49 31.81
N LEU A 49 -1.59 7.04 30.83
CA LEU A 49 -1.12 8.11 29.97
C LEU A 49 -1.01 9.44 30.74
N LEU A 50 0.18 10.04 30.71
CA LEU A 50 0.47 11.31 31.38
C LEU A 50 0.59 12.50 30.43
N ILE A 51 0.71 12.25 29.13
CA ILE A 51 0.99 13.28 28.12
C ILE A 51 -0.25 13.45 27.22
N GLN A 52 -0.89 14.60 27.34
CA GLN A 52 -2.12 14.89 26.57
C GLN A 52 -1.91 14.83 25.06
N GLN A 53 -0.74 15.20 24.54
CA GLN A 53 -0.42 15.17 23.11
C GLN A 53 -0.41 13.75 22.53
N ASN A 54 -0.33 12.73 23.37
CA ASN A 54 -0.39 11.32 22.94
C ASN A 54 -1.82 10.76 22.92
N VAL A 55 -2.82 11.60 23.15
CA VAL A 55 -4.24 11.23 23.05
C VAL A 55 -4.68 11.38 21.60
N SER A 56 -5.27 10.33 21.05
CA SER A 56 -5.97 10.35 19.76
C SER A 56 -7.48 10.34 19.99
N ILE A 57 -8.22 11.13 19.21
CA ILE A 57 -9.67 11.26 19.30
C ILE A 57 -10.31 10.78 18.01
N LEU A 58 -11.22 9.79 18.11
CA LEU A 58 -12.02 9.33 17.00
C LEU A 58 -13.50 9.60 17.28
N LEU A 59 -14.30 9.67 16.22
CA LEU A 59 -15.76 9.57 16.34
C LEU A 59 -16.22 8.16 15.96
N ARG A 60 -17.09 7.60 16.77
CA ARG A 60 -17.78 6.35 16.46
C ARG A 60 -19.21 6.66 16.06
N VAL A 61 -19.54 6.44 14.80
CA VAL A 61 -20.92 6.58 14.31
C VAL A 61 -21.70 5.31 14.69
N ASN A 62 -22.85 5.48 15.37
CA ASN A 62 -23.65 4.39 15.94
C ASN A 62 -24.59 3.80 14.89
N THR A 63 -24.03 3.06 13.95
CA THR A 63 -24.74 2.21 12.98
C THR A 63 -24.75 0.76 13.49
N PRO A 64 -25.56 -0.17 12.90
CA PRO A 64 -25.54 -1.59 13.28
C PRO A 64 -24.14 -2.21 13.25
N LYS A 65 -23.29 -1.80 12.31
CA LYS A 65 -21.84 -2.00 12.33
C LYS A 65 -21.23 -0.64 12.56
N PRO A 66 -20.65 -0.34 13.75
CA PRO A 66 -20.05 0.95 14.04
C PRO A 66 -19.02 1.36 13.01
N ILE A 67 -19.01 2.65 12.66
CA ILE A 67 -18.04 3.26 11.72
C ILE A 67 -17.16 4.21 12.50
N PHE A 68 -15.86 4.05 12.41
CA PHE A 68 -14.91 4.93 13.05
C PHE A 68 -14.45 6.01 12.06
N LEU A 69 -14.31 7.23 12.57
CA LEU A 69 -13.80 8.39 11.84
C LEU A 69 -12.62 8.95 12.60
N GLU A 70 -11.49 8.97 11.96
CA GLU A 70 -10.30 9.66 12.41
C GLU A 70 -10.05 10.93 11.59
N PHE A 71 -9.05 11.71 11.95
CA PHE A 71 -8.63 12.90 11.23
C PHE A 71 -8.42 12.63 9.74
N PHE A 72 -9.08 13.37 8.86
CA PHE A 72 -9.01 13.16 7.44
C PHE A 72 -7.81 13.84 6.80
N THR A 73 -7.00 13.02 6.15
CA THR A 73 -6.05 13.41 5.12
C THR A 73 -6.68 13.20 3.74
N PRO A 74 -6.03 13.61 2.64
CA PRO A 74 -6.49 13.26 1.30
C PRO A 74 -6.60 11.76 1.02
N PHE A 75 -6.03 10.91 1.87
CA PHE A 75 -5.87 9.46 1.67
C PHE A 75 -6.67 8.61 2.64
N THR A 76 -7.15 9.17 3.75
CA THR A 76 -7.97 8.43 4.72
C THR A 76 -9.41 8.26 4.25
N SER A 77 -10.08 7.24 4.72
CA SER A 77 -11.48 6.95 4.45
C SER A 77 -12.24 6.60 5.72
N ALA A 78 -13.56 6.71 5.70
CA ALA A 78 -14.40 6.27 6.81
C ALA A 78 -14.17 4.78 7.13
N ASP A 79 -14.27 4.43 8.40
CA ASP A 79 -14.01 3.09 8.96
C ASP A 79 -12.54 2.64 8.79
N GLN A 80 -11.63 3.59 8.66
CA GLN A 80 -10.19 3.39 8.67
C GLN A 80 -9.58 4.38 9.66
N PHE A 81 -8.70 3.90 10.53
CA PHE A 81 -7.93 4.68 11.49
C PHE A 81 -6.51 4.11 11.60
N ASP A 82 -5.60 4.85 12.24
CA ASP A 82 -4.20 4.48 12.32
C ASP A 82 -4.02 3.07 12.92
N TYR A 83 -3.19 2.26 12.27
CA TYR A 83 -2.89 0.89 12.72
C TYR A 83 -2.27 0.86 14.13
N ASN A 84 -1.67 1.94 14.60
CA ASN A 84 -1.13 2.03 15.95
C ASN A 84 -2.21 2.09 17.03
N LEU A 85 -3.43 2.46 16.67
CA LEU A 85 -4.61 2.44 17.54
C LEU A 85 -5.30 1.08 17.58
N GLU A 86 -5.09 0.24 16.55
CA GLU A 86 -5.73 -1.08 16.48
C GLU A 86 -5.37 -1.97 17.67
N ASN A 87 -6.40 -2.67 18.19
CA ASN A 87 -6.28 -3.58 19.33
C ASN A 87 -5.75 -2.92 20.63
N THR A 88 -5.87 -1.59 20.74
CA THR A 88 -5.53 -0.86 21.98
C THR A 88 -6.76 -0.67 22.86
N LYS A 89 -6.53 -0.41 24.16
CA LYS A 89 -7.57 0.05 25.09
C LYS A 89 -7.90 1.51 24.81
N ALA A 90 -9.18 1.83 24.83
CA ALA A 90 -9.69 3.18 24.63
C ALA A 90 -10.88 3.43 25.56
N TYR A 91 -11.28 4.68 25.71
CA TYR A 91 -12.51 5.08 26.39
C TYR A 91 -13.55 5.52 25.35
N LEU A 92 -14.72 4.89 25.39
CA LEU A 92 -15.89 5.31 24.66
C LEU A 92 -16.71 6.27 25.54
N LEU A 93 -16.84 7.50 25.10
CA LEU A 93 -17.61 8.55 25.75
C LEU A 93 -18.96 8.65 25.07
N GLN A 94 -20.01 8.17 25.74
CA GLN A 94 -21.37 8.14 25.20
C GLN A 94 -21.97 9.54 25.14
N VAL A 95 -22.45 9.95 23.94
CA VAL A 95 -22.95 11.31 23.69
C VAL A 95 -24.49 11.31 23.56
N SER A 96 -25.17 11.97 24.47
CA SER A 96 -26.63 12.13 24.41
C SER A 96 -27.04 13.35 23.59
N LYS A 97 -27.85 13.10 22.54
CA LYS A 97 -28.42 14.12 21.64
C LYS A 97 -27.38 15.10 21.06
N GLY A 98 -26.15 14.60 20.84
CA GLY A 98 -25.05 15.42 20.31
C GLY A 98 -24.69 16.64 21.18
N LYS A 99 -24.90 16.59 22.52
CA LYS A 99 -24.73 17.75 23.40
C LYS A 99 -23.95 17.45 24.68
N LYS A 100 -24.04 16.27 25.24
CA LYS A 100 -23.54 15.97 26.58
C LYS A 100 -23.00 14.56 26.65
N ILE A 101 -21.82 14.40 27.21
CA ILE A 101 -21.29 13.11 27.62
C ILE A 101 -22.07 12.64 28.84
N ILE A 102 -22.65 11.46 28.78
CA ILE A 102 -23.49 10.88 29.83
C ILE A 102 -22.84 9.70 30.53
N ASP A 103 -21.93 9.02 29.86
CA ASP A 103 -21.22 7.85 30.38
C ASP A 103 -19.89 7.66 29.70
N ALA A 104 -19.01 6.87 30.29
CA ALA A 104 -17.72 6.49 29.76
C ALA A 104 -17.43 5.02 30.08
N GLU A 105 -17.13 4.23 29.06
CA GLU A 105 -16.75 2.83 29.22
C GLU A 105 -15.42 2.49 28.57
N SER A 106 -14.70 1.51 29.14
CA SER A 106 -13.48 1.01 28.51
C SER A 106 -13.83 0.03 27.39
N ILE A 107 -13.26 0.27 26.22
CA ILE A 107 -13.41 -0.61 25.05
C ILE A 107 -12.04 -1.07 24.55
N THR A 108 -12.04 -2.05 23.66
CA THR A 108 -10.88 -2.38 22.84
C THR A 108 -11.19 -1.97 21.40
N LEU A 109 -10.31 -1.17 20.80
CA LEU A 109 -10.48 -0.79 19.39
C LEU A 109 -10.36 -2.03 18.48
N PRO A 110 -11.14 -2.08 17.40
CA PRO A 110 -11.07 -3.20 16.46
C PRO A 110 -9.67 -3.29 15.81
N SER A 111 -9.35 -4.45 15.28
CA SER A 111 -8.08 -4.72 14.61
C SER A 111 -8.36 -5.25 13.21
N SER A 112 -7.54 -4.82 12.27
CA SER A 112 -7.48 -5.41 10.93
C SER A 112 -6.78 -6.78 10.97
N THR A 113 -7.01 -7.56 9.92
CA THR A 113 -6.37 -8.86 9.69
C THR A 113 -5.46 -8.82 8.47
N LYS A 114 -4.68 -9.86 8.26
CA LYS A 114 -3.87 -10.00 7.04
C LYS A 114 -4.70 -9.95 5.75
N ASN A 115 -5.98 -10.32 5.80
CA ASN A 115 -6.88 -10.32 4.65
C ASN A 115 -7.44 -8.93 4.33
N ASP A 116 -7.36 -7.98 5.27
CA ASP A 116 -7.72 -6.58 5.05
C ASP A 116 -6.55 -5.80 4.44
N ASN A 117 -5.31 -6.23 4.70
CA ASN A 117 -4.07 -5.53 4.35
C ASN A 117 -3.29 -6.33 3.30
N ILE A 118 -3.65 -6.15 2.03
CA ILE A 118 -3.07 -6.91 0.92
C ILE A 118 -2.28 -5.99 0.00
N ASN A 119 -1.04 -6.39 -0.29
CA ASN A 119 -0.23 -5.88 -1.38
C ASN A 119 -0.22 -6.95 -2.48
N ARG A 120 -0.86 -6.69 -3.62
CA ARG A 120 -0.97 -7.63 -4.73
C ARG A 120 -0.31 -7.08 -5.98
N SER A 121 0.54 -7.90 -6.61
CA SER A 121 1.13 -7.57 -7.91
C SER A 121 1.00 -8.70 -8.93
N VAL A 122 0.85 -8.32 -10.20
CA VAL A 122 0.96 -9.21 -11.36
C VAL A 122 2.03 -8.67 -12.28
N THR A 123 3.12 -9.40 -12.43
CA THR A 123 4.30 -9.02 -13.23
C THR A 123 4.40 -9.90 -14.47
N LYS A 124 4.15 -9.32 -15.63
CA LYS A 124 4.28 -9.97 -16.94
C LYS A 124 5.65 -9.66 -17.53
N ILE A 125 6.38 -10.70 -17.89
CA ILE A 125 7.77 -10.63 -18.32
C ILE A 125 7.94 -11.34 -19.66
N SER A 126 8.59 -10.69 -20.60
CA SER A 126 9.02 -11.30 -21.87
C SER A 126 10.44 -10.92 -22.20
N LEU A 127 11.19 -11.82 -22.83
CA LEU A 127 12.51 -11.49 -23.39
C LEU A 127 12.36 -10.69 -24.67
N LYS A 128 13.26 -9.72 -24.88
CA LYS A 128 13.42 -9.06 -26.17
C LYS A 128 14.15 -9.97 -27.15
N GLU A 129 14.17 -9.58 -28.42
CA GLU A 129 14.84 -10.32 -29.51
C GLU A 129 16.32 -10.53 -29.26
N ASP A 130 16.98 -9.61 -28.52
CA ASP A 130 18.39 -9.68 -28.14
C ASP A 130 18.71 -10.81 -27.14
N LEU A 131 17.67 -11.37 -26.50
CA LEU A 131 17.74 -12.40 -25.46
C LEU A 131 18.65 -12.00 -24.26
N SER A 132 18.82 -10.71 -24.04
CA SER A 132 19.57 -10.14 -22.91
C SER A 132 18.75 -9.16 -22.10
N SER A 133 17.62 -8.69 -22.64
CA SER A 133 16.76 -7.69 -22.02
C SER A 133 15.35 -8.21 -21.81
N PHE A 134 14.72 -7.76 -20.72
CA PHE A 134 13.33 -8.06 -20.39
C PHE A 134 12.43 -6.85 -20.60
N ASN A 135 11.27 -7.06 -21.20
CA ASN A 135 10.14 -6.17 -21.04
C ASN A 135 9.35 -6.61 -19.81
N VAL A 136 9.10 -5.67 -18.92
CA VAL A 136 8.33 -5.89 -17.70
C VAL A 136 7.08 -5.01 -17.73
N ASN A 137 5.92 -5.61 -17.48
CA ASN A 137 4.65 -4.91 -17.26
C ASN A 137 4.07 -5.39 -15.94
N ARG A 138 3.99 -4.49 -14.97
CA ARG A 138 3.52 -4.79 -13.62
C ARG A 138 2.21 -4.05 -13.34
N GLU A 139 1.26 -4.78 -12.78
CA GLU A 139 0.01 -4.26 -12.23
C GLU A 139 0.09 -4.39 -10.72
N GLN A 140 -0.13 -3.27 -9.99
CA GLN A 140 -0.08 -3.20 -8.54
C GLN A 140 -1.46 -2.87 -7.98
N SER A 141 -1.86 -3.55 -6.89
CA SER A 141 -3.10 -3.29 -6.17
C SER A 141 -2.86 -3.36 -4.66
N LEU A 142 -3.19 -2.29 -3.95
CA LEU A 142 -2.92 -2.10 -2.52
C LEU A 142 -4.23 -1.92 -1.77
N PHE A 143 -4.41 -2.66 -0.67
CA PHE A 143 -5.61 -2.66 0.15
C PHE A 143 -5.26 -2.36 1.61
N GLY A 144 -6.24 -1.86 2.36
CA GLY A 144 -6.11 -1.58 3.79
C GLY A 144 -4.99 -0.58 4.09
N HIS A 145 -4.20 -0.86 5.11
CA HIS A 145 -3.09 0.00 5.55
C HIS A 145 -1.92 0.11 4.55
N TYR A 146 -1.84 -0.79 3.56
CA TYR A 146 -0.87 -0.62 2.47
C TYR A 146 -1.15 0.58 1.58
N LYS A 147 -2.42 1.10 1.57
CA LYS A 147 -2.79 2.20 0.67
C LYS A 147 -2.17 3.52 1.07
N GLU A 148 -2.30 3.92 2.34
CA GLU A 148 -2.02 5.28 2.78
C GLU A 148 -0.58 5.70 2.52
N GLY A 149 0.39 4.86 2.90
CA GLY A 149 1.79 5.09 2.63
C GLY A 149 2.07 5.24 1.13
N GLU A 150 1.57 4.30 0.32
CA GLU A 150 1.78 4.31 -1.12
C GLU A 150 1.05 5.48 -1.80
N GLN A 151 -0.14 5.86 -1.33
CA GLN A 151 -0.86 7.04 -1.80
C GLN A 151 -0.07 8.32 -1.51
N SER A 152 0.49 8.44 -0.30
CA SER A 152 1.32 9.58 0.08
C SER A 152 2.58 9.70 -0.79
N ASP A 153 3.20 8.59 -1.12
CA ASP A 153 4.44 8.56 -1.91
C ASP A 153 4.21 8.76 -3.41
N LYS A 154 3.08 8.28 -3.93
CA LYS A 154 2.81 8.17 -5.36
C LYS A 154 1.82 9.20 -5.90
N LEU A 155 0.86 9.69 -5.10
CA LEU A 155 -0.14 10.64 -5.54
C LEU A 155 0.31 12.07 -5.23
N TYR A 156 0.38 12.88 -6.27
CA TYR A 156 0.68 14.29 -6.14
C TYR A 156 -0.60 15.12 -6.11
N PHE A 157 -0.51 16.35 -5.62
CA PHE A 157 -1.65 17.25 -5.43
C PHE A 157 -2.64 17.26 -6.62
N PHE A 158 -2.14 17.29 -7.85
CA PHE A 158 -2.98 17.33 -9.04
C PHE A 158 -3.75 16.03 -9.30
N ASP A 159 -3.26 14.88 -8.83
CA ASP A 159 -3.93 13.59 -9.03
C ASP A 159 -5.26 13.57 -8.26
N TYR A 160 -5.22 13.91 -6.96
CA TYR A 160 -6.42 13.84 -6.12
C TYR A 160 -7.32 15.08 -6.24
N VAL A 161 -6.79 16.26 -6.53
CA VAL A 161 -7.62 17.47 -6.75
C VAL A 161 -8.47 17.33 -8.01
N TYR A 162 -7.92 16.86 -9.12
CA TYR A 162 -8.70 16.63 -10.34
C TYR A 162 -9.72 15.52 -10.17
N GLU A 163 -9.38 14.47 -9.44
CA GLU A 163 -10.29 13.39 -9.11
C GLU A 163 -11.50 13.91 -8.31
N ASP A 164 -11.25 14.75 -7.30
CA ASP A 164 -12.29 15.39 -6.48
C ASP A 164 -13.19 16.31 -7.32
N TYR A 165 -12.60 17.15 -8.18
CA TYR A 165 -13.37 18.01 -9.09
C TYR A 165 -14.31 17.19 -9.97
N LYS A 166 -13.80 16.14 -10.58
CA LYS A 166 -14.58 15.25 -11.45
C LYS A 166 -15.70 14.55 -10.68
N LYS A 167 -15.38 14.03 -9.49
CA LYS A 167 -16.33 13.25 -8.68
C LYS A 167 -17.47 14.11 -8.14
N TYR A 168 -17.17 15.32 -7.68
CA TYR A 168 -18.16 16.20 -7.05
C TYR A 168 -18.76 17.24 -8.02
N GLY A 169 -18.44 17.16 -9.30
CA GLY A 169 -19.00 18.04 -10.33
C GLY A 169 -18.62 19.51 -10.17
N ASN A 170 -17.47 19.79 -9.60
CA ASN A 170 -16.99 21.16 -9.41
C ASN A 170 -16.53 21.80 -10.75
N THR A 171 -16.72 23.10 -10.88
CA THR A 171 -16.21 23.84 -12.04
C THR A 171 -14.69 23.81 -12.06
N PRO A 172 -14.03 23.44 -13.16
CA PRO A 172 -12.58 23.44 -13.26
C PRO A 172 -11.97 24.80 -12.90
N LEU A 173 -10.84 24.78 -12.18
CA LEU A 173 -10.22 25.98 -11.60
C LEU A 173 -10.03 27.11 -12.62
N MET A 174 -9.56 26.80 -13.82
CA MET A 174 -9.30 27.79 -14.86
C MET A 174 -10.57 28.38 -15.44
N GLU A 175 -11.72 27.74 -15.37
CA GLU A 175 -12.99 28.24 -15.81
C GLU A 175 -13.55 29.33 -14.88
N LEU A 176 -13.10 29.37 -13.63
CA LEU A 176 -13.46 30.42 -12.67
C LEU A 176 -12.82 31.77 -13.00
N VAL A 177 -11.75 31.79 -13.79
CA VAL A 177 -11.09 33.03 -14.23
C VAL A 177 -11.87 33.65 -15.39
N LYS A 178 -12.62 34.72 -15.12
CA LYS A 178 -13.52 35.35 -16.09
C LYS A 178 -12.78 36.04 -17.24
N ASN A 179 -11.65 36.68 -16.97
CA ASN A 179 -10.87 37.40 -17.99
C ASN A 179 -10.13 36.39 -18.91
N LYS A 180 -10.46 36.38 -20.19
CA LYS A 180 -9.91 35.45 -21.18
C LYS A 180 -8.39 35.52 -21.31
N LYS A 181 -7.76 36.71 -21.26
CA LYS A 181 -6.32 36.89 -21.39
C LYS A 181 -5.60 36.33 -20.15
N GLN A 182 -6.11 36.66 -18.96
CA GLN A 182 -5.56 36.10 -17.69
C GLN A 182 -5.76 34.59 -17.63
N ARG A 183 -6.92 34.07 -18.04
CA ARG A 183 -7.17 32.65 -18.10
C ARG A 183 -6.13 31.93 -18.97
N ALA A 184 -5.88 32.45 -20.17
CA ALA A 184 -4.89 31.83 -21.07
C ALA A 184 -3.47 31.82 -20.46
N GLN A 185 -3.09 32.91 -19.80
CA GLN A 185 -1.80 33.01 -19.10
C GLN A 185 -1.74 31.98 -17.94
N TYR A 186 -2.73 32.00 -17.06
CA TYR A 186 -2.76 31.09 -15.90
C TYR A 186 -2.84 29.62 -16.31
N THR A 187 -3.58 29.28 -17.38
CA THR A 187 -3.61 27.94 -17.92
C THR A 187 -2.21 27.49 -18.34
N LYS A 188 -1.46 28.33 -19.06
CA LYS A 188 -0.09 28.01 -19.48
C LYS A 188 0.85 27.78 -18.27
N GLU A 189 0.77 28.66 -17.26
CA GLU A 189 1.59 28.53 -16.05
C GLU A 189 1.21 27.27 -15.25
N PHE A 190 -0.08 26.99 -15.15
CA PHE A 190 -0.61 25.83 -14.44
C PHE A 190 -0.24 24.50 -15.14
N ASP A 191 -0.36 24.46 -16.48
CA ASP A 191 0.04 23.29 -17.26
C ASP A 191 1.55 23.00 -17.11
N ALA A 192 2.37 24.05 -17.05
CA ALA A 192 3.81 23.90 -16.79
C ALA A 192 4.10 23.32 -15.39
N LEU A 193 3.34 23.76 -14.37
CA LEU A 193 3.43 23.21 -13.01
C LEU A 193 3.01 21.74 -12.97
N ILE A 194 1.91 21.40 -13.65
CA ILE A 194 1.46 20.01 -13.76
C ILE A 194 2.52 19.15 -14.44
N ALA A 195 3.05 19.60 -15.58
CA ALA A 195 4.07 18.87 -16.32
C ALA A 195 5.31 18.59 -15.44
N LYS A 196 5.80 19.59 -14.72
CA LYS A 196 6.91 19.43 -13.77
C LYS A 196 6.56 18.48 -12.62
N SER A 197 5.36 18.58 -12.07
CA SER A 197 4.88 17.68 -11.02
C SER A 197 4.84 16.24 -11.50
N LYS A 198 4.38 15.98 -12.72
CA LYS A 198 4.35 14.65 -13.33
C LYS A 198 5.74 14.08 -13.63
N GLU A 199 6.69 14.93 -14.00
CA GLU A 199 8.09 14.53 -14.15
C GLU A 199 8.68 14.08 -12.81
N ASN A 200 8.55 14.88 -11.76
CA ASN A 200 8.99 14.51 -10.40
C ASN A 200 8.30 13.24 -9.90
N GLN A 201 7.00 13.07 -10.16
CA GLN A 201 6.26 11.86 -9.82
C GLN A 201 6.86 10.65 -10.54
N LYS A 202 7.15 10.75 -11.83
CA LYS A 202 7.78 9.69 -12.61
C LYS A 202 9.17 9.32 -12.05
N GLU A 203 9.98 10.30 -11.69
CA GLU A 203 11.29 10.07 -11.05
C GLU A 203 11.16 9.33 -9.72
N SER A 204 10.17 9.68 -8.89
CA SER A 204 9.88 8.98 -7.64
C SER A 204 9.53 7.51 -7.87
N PHE A 205 8.69 7.21 -8.87
CA PHE A 205 8.36 5.84 -9.23
C PHE A 205 9.59 5.07 -9.73
N ILE A 206 10.40 5.67 -10.64
CA ILE A 206 11.64 5.05 -11.12
C ILE A 206 12.56 4.70 -9.96
N LYS A 207 12.74 5.63 -9.02
CA LYS A 207 13.57 5.41 -7.83
C LYS A 207 13.05 4.24 -7.00
N SER A 208 11.74 4.18 -6.75
CA SER A 208 11.12 3.06 -5.99
C SER A 208 11.35 1.72 -6.67
N VAL A 209 11.19 1.63 -8.00
CA VAL A 209 11.41 0.37 -8.73
C VAL A 209 12.89 -0.04 -8.68
N LYS A 210 13.82 0.91 -8.82
CA LYS A 210 15.28 0.64 -8.71
C LYS A 210 15.64 0.12 -7.31
N GLU A 211 15.10 0.72 -6.27
CA GLU A 211 15.33 0.30 -4.88
C GLU A 211 14.72 -1.08 -4.61
N GLU A 212 13.50 -1.33 -5.11
CA GLU A 212 12.79 -2.60 -4.93
C GLU A 212 13.49 -3.79 -5.57
N PHE A 213 14.00 -3.63 -6.80
CA PHE A 213 14.67 -4.69 -7.54
C PHE A 213 16.21 -4.66 -7.42
N GLU A 214 16.75 -3.62 -6.80
CA GLU A 214 18.21 -3.40 -6.68
C GLU A 214 18.95 -3.38 -8.04
N ILE A 215 18.29 -2.83 -9.08
CA ILE A 215 18.78 -2.78 -10.46
C ILE A 215 18.48 -1.44 -11.13
N ASP A 216 19.19 -1.16 -12.21
CA ASP A 216 18.84 -0.09 -13.14
C ASP A 216 17.75 -0.53 -14.12
N ILE A 217 16.85 0.40 -14.44
CA ILE A 217 15.75 0.20 -15.37
C ILE A 217 15.74 1.28 -16.45
N GLU A 218 15.19 0.94 -17.62
CA GLU A 218 15.05 1.81 -18.76
C GLU A 218 13.60 1.89 -19.26
N ASN A 219 13.30 2.88 -20.10
CA ASN A 219 12.00 3.01 -20.78
C ASN A 219 10.79 2.97 -19.85
N TYR A 220 10.93 3.62 -18.68
CA TYR A 220 9.89 3.60 -17.66
C TYR A 220 8.66 4.42 -18.04
N SER A 221 7.48 3.83 -17.84
CA SER A 221 6.19 4.50 -17.88
C SER A 221 5.26 3.95 -16.80
N MET A 222 4.34 4.80 -16.30
CA MET A 222 3.38 4.44 -15.27
C MET A 222 2.02 5.07 -15.54
N GLU A 223 0.96 4.45 -15.00
CA GLU A 223 -0.39 4.97 -15.05
C GLU A 223 -1.14 4.60 -13.77
N ILE A 224 -1.67 5.61 -13.07
CA ILE A 224 -2.54 5.40 -11.92
C ILE A 224 -3.95 5.06 -12.44
N LYS A 225 -4.44 3.87 -12.11
CA LYS A 225 -5.77 3.36 -12.54
C LYS A 225 -6.87 3.71 -11.56
N ASN A 226 -6.56 3.65 -10.26
CA ASN A 226 -7.47 3.98 -9.17
C ASN A 226 -6.64 4.53 -8.01
N THR A 227 -7.01 5.69 -7.49
CA THR A 227 -6.33 6.29 -6.34
C THR A 227 -6.66 5.58 -5.02
N GLY A 228 -7.75 4.79 -4.96
CA GLY A 228 -8.20 4.09 -3.76
C GLY A 228 -8.76 5.00 -2.65
N ARG A 229 -9.01 6.29 -2.94
CA ARG A 229 -9.38 7.31 -1.93
C ARG A 229 -10.84 7.26 -1.47
N PHE A 230 -11.75 6.69 -2.27
CA PHE A 230 -13.18 6.79 -2.04
C PHE A 230 -13.82 5.55 -1.40
N GLY A 231 -13.14 4.96 -0.46
CA GLY A 231 -13.67 3.85 0.34
C GLY A 231 -12.58 2.95 0.89
N ARG A 232 -12.86 2.40 2.08
CA ARG A 232 -11.93 1.47 2.75
C ARG A 232 -11.55 0.29 1.85
N ASN A 233 -12.52 -0.27 1.11
CA ASN A 233 -12.33 -1.47 0.30
C ASN A 233 -11.85 -1.17 -1.14
N GLU A 234 -11.80 0.10 -1.53
CA GLU A 234 -11.28 0.49 -2.84
C GLU A 234 -9.76 0.39 -2.85
N PRO A 235 -9.16 -0.41 -3.73
CA PRO A 235 -7.71 -0.50 -3.80
C PRO A 235 -7.09 0.74 -4.47
N MET A 236 -5.88 1.11 -4.04
CA MET A 236 -5.01 1.90 -4.90
C MET A 236 -4.46 0.98 -5.99
N GLN A 237 -4.58 1.38 -7.26
CA GLN A 237 -4.13 0.58 -8.39
C GLN A 237 -3.32 1.42 -9.38
N TYR A 238 -2.20 0.88 -9.82
CA TYR A 238 -1.39 1.46 -10.89
C TYR A 238 -0.71 0.39 -11.74
N THR A 239 -0.28 0.77 -12.93
CA THR A 239 0.51 -0.06 -13.83
C THR A 239 1.85 0.59 -14.10
N GLU A 240 2.87 -0.24 -14.27
CA GLU A 240 4.23 0.18 -14.60
C GLU A 240 4.76 -0.66 -15.75
N LYS A 241 5.50 -0.03 -16.65
CA LYS A 241 6.24 -0.71 -17.73
C LYS A 241 7.66 -0.23 -17.72
N PHE A 242 8.60 -1.14 -17.83
CA PHE A 242 10.03 -0.82 -17.89
C PHE A 242 10.82 -1.94 -18.57
N THR A 243 12.07 -1.66 -18.84
CA THR A 243 13.02 -2.62 -19.41
C THR A 243 14.14 -2.87 -18.41
N ILE A 244 14.54 -4.14 -18.27
CA ILE A 244 15.75 -4.57 -17.54
C ILE A 244 16.74 -5.10 -18.58
N THR A 245 17.94 -4.52 -18.62
CA THR A 245 18.99 -4.86 -19.60
C THR A 245 20.17 -5.55 -18.91
N ASP A 246 20.67 -6.64 -19.51
CA ASP A 246 21.86 -7.41 -19.08
C ASP A 246 21.88 -7.87 -17.62
N GLN A 247 20.70 -8.02 -17.02
CA GLN A 247 20.52 -8.48 -15.65
C GLN A 247 19.51 -9.62 -15.59
N TYR A 248 19.59 -10.47 -14.57
CA TYR A 248 18.72 -11.63 -14.32
C TYR A 248 18.74 -12.72 -15.42
N ILE A 249 19.66 -12.59 -16.41
CA ILE A 249 19.85 -13.58 -17.46
C ILE A 249 21.33 -13.82 -17.67
N LYS A 250 21.71 -15.09 -17.87
CA LYS A 250 23.08 -15.51 -18.16
C LYS A 250 23.08 -16.50 -19.31
N LYS A 251 23.93 -16.28 -20.33
CA LYS A 251 24.13 -17.23 -21.42
C LYS A 251 24.96 -18.42 -20.93
N ALA A 252 24.53 -19.64 -21.24
CA ALA A 252 25.22 -20.91 -20.95
C ALA A 252 25.31 -21.73 -22.26
N GLY A 253 26.26 -21.39 -23.12
CA GLY A 253 26.31 -21.88 -24.50
C GLY A 253 25.11 -21.36 -25.31
N ASN A 254 24.33 -22.30 -25.90
CA ASN A 254 23.08 -21.97 -26.60
C ASN A 254 21.88 -21.83 -25.65
N ASN A 255 22.04 -22.12 -24.38
CA ASN A 255 21.01 -22.06 -23.37
C ASN A 255 21.04 -20.74 -22.61
N LEU A 256 19.93 -20.40 -21.92
CA LEU A 256 19.83 -19.20 -21.09
C LEU A 256 19.42 -19.60 -19.67
N MET A 257 20.13 -19.09 -18.68
CA MET A 257 19.75 -19.20 -17.27
C MET A 257 19.02 -17.91 -16.89
N VAL A 258 17.76 -18.01 -16.49
CA VAL A 258 16.91 -16.88 -16.12
C VAL A 258 16.62 -16.92 -14.61
N GLU A 259 16.96 -15.80 -13.93
CA GLU A 259 16.79 -15.65 -12.47
C GLU A 259 15.36 -15.19 -12.14
N LEU A 260 14.34 -16.03 -12.43
CA LEU A 260 12.94 -15.68 -12.25
C LEU A 260 12.59 -15.36 -10.78
N GLY A 261 13.29 -15.94 -9.82
CA GLY A 261 13.11 -15.65 -8.40
C GLY A 261 13.39 -14.19 -8.05
N LYS A 262 14.22 -13.49 -8.82
CA LYS A 262 14.56 -12.07 -8.63
C LYS A 262 13.39 -11.12 -8.94
N PHE A 263 12.38 -11.58 -9.67
CA PHE A 263 11.16 -10.80 -9.91
C PHE A 263 10.17 -10.84 -8.74
N LEU A 264 10.45 -11.64 -7.71
CA LEU A 264 9.85 -11.44 -6.39
C LEU A 264 10.50 -10.19 -5.77
N THR A 265 9.72 -9.33 -5.15
CA THR A 265 10.24 -8.13 -4.47
C THR A 265 11.32 -8.52 -3.44
N SER A 266 12.23 -7.59 -3.14
CA SER A 266 13.34 -7.81 -2.22
C SER A 266 12.92 -8.53 -0.94
N GLN A 267 13.60 -9.60 -0.58
CA GLN A 267 13.36 -10.42 0.61
C GLN A 267 14.54 -10.31 1.57
N ILE A 268 14.24 -10.31 2.86
CA ILE A 268 15.27 -10.16 3.89
C ILE A 268 16.14 -11.41 3.95
N GLU A 269 17.45 -11.23 3.77
CA GLU A 269 18.46 -12.21 4.14
C GLU A 269 18.85 -12.00 5.60
N LEU A 270 18.50 -12.96 6.45
CA LEU A 270 18.84 -12.89 7.86
C LEU A 270 20.25 -13.43 8.12
N SER A 271 21.10 -12.57 8.69
CA SER A 271 22.41 -12.97 9.22
C SER A 271 22.25 -13.93 10.40
N LYS A 272 23.32 -14.66 10.74
CA LYS A 272 23.32 -15.54 11.92
C LYS A 272 22.93 -14.81 13.20
N LYS A 273 23.42 -13.58 13.40
CA LYS A 273 23.12 -12.76 14.58
C LYS A 273 21.63 -12.37 14.64
N GLU A 274 21.02 -12.03 13.51
CA GLU A 274 19.59 -11.68 13.44
C GLU A 274 18.70 -12.90 13.70
N LYS A 275 19.12 -14.08 13.30
CA LYS A 275 18.42 -15.35 13.64
C LYS A 275 18.45 -15.67 15.14
N GLU A 276 19.42 -15.11 15.88
CA GLU A 276 19.61 -15.29 17.33
C GLU A 276 19.06 -14.12 18.16
N ARG A 277 18.17 -13.28 17.59
CA ARG A 277 17.59 -12.10 18.28
C ARG A 277 16.88 -12.51 19.58
N THR A 278 16.89 -11.61 20.57
CA THR A 278 16.25 -11.81 21.88
C THR A 278 15.00 -10.96 22.09
N ASN A 279 14.82 -9.92 21.27
CA ASN A 279 13.69 -9.01 21.39
C ASN A 279 12.44 -9.55 20.67
N ASN A 280 11.27 -9.21 21.19
CA ASN A 280 10.00 -9.44 20.53
C ASN A 280 9.95 -8.78 19.15
N VAL A 281 9.03 -9.24 18.28
CA VAL A 281 8.82 -8.68 16.94
C VAL A 281 7.55 -7.84 16.94
N TYR A 282 7.70 -6.57 16.59
CA TYR A 282 6.59 -5.67 16.34
C TYR A 282 6.54 -5.34 14.86
N MET A 283 5.41 -5.54 14.24
CA MET A 283 5.09 -5.17 12.87
C MET A 283 4.03 -4.09 12.88
N THR A 284 3.96 -3.30 11.81
CA THR A 284 2.96 -2.23 11.74
C THR A 284 1.54 -2.78 11.84
N PHE A 285 1.22 -3.78 11.02
CA PHE A 285 -0.10 -4.44 10.99
C PHE A 285 0.04 -5.87 10.44
N PRO A 286 -0.93 -6.77 10.71
CA PRO A 286 -1.04 -8.05 10.04
C PRO A 286 -1.22 -7.84 8.54
N ARG A 287 -0.51 -8.61 7.67
CA ARG A 287 -0.47 -8.30 6.24
C ARG A 287 -0.21 -9.51 5.36
N GLN A 288 -0.57 -9.38 4.10
CA GLN A 288 -0.36 -10.37 3.06
C GLN A 288 0.22 -9.72 1.80
N ILE A 289 1.21 -10.37 1.21
CA ILE A 289 1.83 -9.97 -0.06
C ILE A 289 1.58 -11.10 -1.04
N GLU A 290 0.82 -10.81 -2.09
CA GLU A 290 0.47 -11.75 -3.16
C GLU A 290 1.16 -11.31 -4.45
N GLN A 291 1.95 -12.19 -5.05
CA GLN A 291 2.66 -11.86 -6.28
C GLN A 291 2.46 -12.97 -7.31
N GLU A 292 2.14 -12.57 -8.53
CA GLU A 292 2.06 -13.45 -9.68
C GLU A 292 3.09 -13.01 -10.73
N ILE A 293 4.02 -13.90 -11.06
CA ILE A 293 5.02 -13.71 -12.10
C ILE A 293 4.61 -14.55 -13.30
N GLN A 294 4.37 -13.89 -14.43
CA GLN A 294 4.06 -14.51 -15.71
C GLN A 294 5.25 -14.30 -16.65
N PHE A 295 5.92 -15.39 -17.03
CA PHE A 295 7.06 -15.35 -17.93
C PHE A 295 6.76 -16.08 -19.23
N GLU A 296 6.94 -15.38 -20.35
CA GLU A 296 6.77 -15.94 -21.69
C GLU A 296 8.07 -16.59 -22.16
N ILE A 297 8.05 -17.90 -22.38
CA ILE A 297 9.19 -18.65 -22.91
C ILE A 297 9.39 -18.26 -24.37
N PRO A 298 10.60 -17.80 -24.76
CA PRO A 298 10.86 -17.41 -26.15
C PRO A 298 10.77 -18.61 -27.10
N ALA A 299 10.39 -18.34 -28.34
CA ALA A 299 10.25 -19.38 -29.37
C ALA A 299 11.59 -20.16 -29.54
N GLY A 300 11.49 -21.48 -29.70
CA GLY A 300 12.66 -22.36 -29.84
C GLY A 300 13.36 -22.72 -28.55
N TYR A 301 12.74 -22.47 -27.40
CA TYR A 301 13.26 -22.87 -26.07
C TYR A 301 12.25 -23.74 -25.30
N THR A 302 12.80 -24.64 -24.51
CA THR A 302 12.08 -25.39 -23.47
C THR A 302 12.61 -25.03 -22.10
N VAL A 303 11.80 -25.20 -21.03
CA VAL A 303 12.17 -24.84 -19.66
C VAL A 303 12.49 -26.06 -18.82
N SER A 304 13.42 -25.94 -17.89
CA SER A 304 13.66 -26.91 -16.82
C SER A 304 14.03 -26.23 -15.51
N GLY A 305 13.76 -26.85 -14.37
CA GLY A 305 14.00 -26.33 -13.02
C GLY A 305 12.82 -25.56 -12.42
N LEU A 306 11.61 -25.68 -13.02
CA LEU A 306 10.41 -25.00 -12.54
C LEU A 306 9.91 -25.55 -11.19
N GLU A 307 10.18 -26.82 -10.90
CA GLU A 307 9.82 -27.51 -9.65
C GLU A 307 10.40 -26.83 -8.40
N LYS A 308 11.55 -26.15 -8.53
CA LYS A 308 12.24 -25.44 -7.44
C LYS A 308 11.45 -24.25 -6.89
N PHE A 309 10.52 -23.71 -7.69
CA PHE A 309 9.66 -22.62 -7.30
C PHE A 309 8.44 -23.03 -6.46
N ASN A 310 8.25 -24.33 -6.22
CA ASN A 310 7.19 -24.83 -5.34
C ASN A 310 7.72 -24.88 -3.90
N LYS A 311 7.25 -23.98 -3.05
CA LYS A 311 7.62 -23.87 -1.63
C LYS A 311 6.35 -23.81 -0.79
N LYS A 312 6.39 -24.42 0.38
CA LYS A 312 5.31 -24.27 1.37
C LYS A 312 5.90 -24.34 2.77
N VAL A 313 5.94 -23.17 3.44
CA VAL A 313 6.35 -23.02 4.84
C VAL A 313 5.33 -22.16 5.53
N GLU A 314 4.51 -22.73 6.40
CA GLU A 314 3.42 -22.06 7.10
C GLU A 314 3.37 -22.48 8.55
N ASN A 315 3.06 -21.53 9.42
CA ASN A 315 2.81 -21.76 10.85
C ASN A 315 1.87 -20.66 11.39
N GLU A 316 1.61 -20.64 12.69
CA GLU A 316 0.70 -19.69 13.31
C GLU A 316 1.13 -18.21 13.21
N THR A 317 2.43 -17.93 13.03
CA THR A 317 2.95 -16.56 12.94
C THR A 317 2.83 -15.99 11.52
N GLY A 318 2.80 -16.85 10.51
CA GLY A 318 2.77 -16.46 9.11
C GLY A 318 3.17 -17.59 8.18
N GLY A 319 3.53 -17.23 6.95
CA GLY A 319 3.96 -18.22 5.98
C GLY A 319 4.48 -17.64 4.67
N PHE A 320 5.13 -18.51 3.91
CA PHE A 320 5.49 -18.33 2.52
C PHE A 320 5.06 -19.56 1.72
N VAL A 321 4.18 -19.34 0.74
CA VAL A 321 3.70 -20.37 -0.17
C VAL A 321 3.96 -19.93 -1.59
N SER A 322 4.49 -20.81 -2.41
CA SER A 322 4.67 -20.57 -3.84
C SER A 322 4.32 -21.79 -4.67
N THR A 323 3.76 -21.55 -5.85
CA THR A 323 3.43 -22.59 -6.84
C THR A 323 3.85 -22.11 -8.22
N ALA A 324 4.39 -23.01 -9.02
CA ALA A 324 4.82 -22.75 -10.38
C ALA A 324 4.15 -23.73 -11.34
N THR A 325 3.59 -23.20 -12.41
CA THR A 325 2.93 -23.97 -13.47
C THR A 325 3.38 -23.51 -14.84
N GLN A 326 3.33 -24.38 -15.82
CA GLN A 326 3.56 -24.07 -17.22
C GLN A 326 2.34 -24.46 -18.04
N ASN A 327 1.88 -23.56 -18.90
CA ASN A 327 0.84 -23.83 -19.89
C ASN A 327 1.30 -23.31 -21.25
N GLY A 328 1.65 -24.24 -22.14
CA GLY A 328 2.27 -23.90 -23.40
C GLY A 328 3.62 -23.16 -23.21
N ASN A 329 3.72 -21.97 -23.75
CA ASN A 329 4.90 -21.09 -23.59
C ASN A 329 4.83 -20.15 -22.38
N LEU A 330 3.79 -20.21 -21.56
CA LEU A 330 3.62 -19.34 -20.41
C LEU A 330 3.94 -20.08 -19.11
N ILE A 331 4.91 -19.57 -18.36
CA ILE A 331 5.18 -19.92 -16.96
C ILE A 331 4.40 -18.95 -16.08
N THR A 332 3.67 -19.48 -15.10
CA THR A 332 3.01 -18.70 -14.05
C THR A 332 3.50 -19.15 -12.70
N ILE A 333 4.11 -18.24 -11.93
CA ILE A 333 4.55 -18.46 -10.56
C ILE A 333 3.70 -17.58 -9.66
N LYS A 334 3.01 -18.18 -8.69
CA LYS A 334 2.22 -17.46 -7.69
C LYS A 334 2.88 -17.62 -6.33
N THR A 335 3.01 -16.51 -5.61
CA THR A 335 3.54 -16.51 -4.26
C THR A 335 2.59 -15.78 -3.31
N THR A 336 2.52 -16.26 -2.09
CA THR A 336 1.83 -15.58 -0.98
C THR A 336 2.75 -15.61 0.23
N LYS A 337 3.14 -14.43 0.70
CA LYS A 337 3.84 -14.24 1.98
C LYS A 337 2.92 -13.48 2.92
N TYR A 338 2.78 -13.96 4.15
CA TYR A 338 1.89 -13.30 5.10
C TYR A 338 2.43 -13.33 6.53
N TYR A 339 1.97 -12.35 7.32
CA TYR A 339 2.21 -12.22 8.75
C TYR A 339 0.84 -12.16 9.43
N SER A 340 0.61 -13.10 10.35
CA SER A 340 -0.71 -13.26 10.99
C SER A 340 -1.01 -12.20 12.04
N ASN A 341 0.03 -11.71 12.73
CA ASN A 341 -0.09 -10.82 13.87
C ASN A 341 0.83 -9.60 13.71
N TYR A 342 0.48 -8.48 14.36
CA TYR A 342 1.37 -7.32 14.46
C TYR A 342 2.44 -7.49 15.56
N PHE A 343 2.20 -8.37 16.51
CA PHE A 343 3.12 -8.67 17.60
C PHE A 343 3.39 -10.16 17.69
N GLU A 344 4.67 -10.52 17.80
CA GLU A 344 5.10 -11.88 18.07
C GLU A 344 6.11 -11.89 19.24
N PRO A 345 5.90 -12.70 20.26
CA PRO A 345 6.90 -12.88 21.32
C PRO A 345 8.16 -13.52 20.72
N ASN A 346 9.31 -13.24 21.35
CA ASN A 346 10.59 -13.80 20.88
C ASN A 346 10.58 -15.34 20.74
N SER A 347 9.80 -16.02 21.58
CA SER A 347 9.65 -17.50 21.50
C SER A 347 9.14 -17.98 20.11
N ASN A 348 8.46 -17.12 19.36
CA ASN A 348 7.98 -17.41 18.02
C ASN A 348 8.97 -17.03 16.91
N TRP A 349 10.09 -16.38 17.26
CA TRP A 349 11.03 -15.85 16.26
C TRP A 349 11.54 -16.94 15.31
N LYS A 350 11.88 -18.11 15.82
CA LYS A 350 12.36 -19.24 15.00
C LYS A 350 11.33 -19.64 13.93
N LYS A 351 10.04 -19.67 14.28
CA LYS A 351 8.94 -19.96 13.33
C LYS A 351 8.84 -18.90 12.22
N MET A 352 9.08 -17.62 12.59
CA MET A 352 9.14 -16.54 11.60
C MET A 352 10.36 -16.69 10.68
N VAL A 353 11.54 -17.04 11.22
CA VAL A 353 12.76 -17.29 10.43
C VAL A 353 12.53 -18.36 9.38
N ASP A 354 11.78 -19.43 9.67
CA ASP A 354 11.55 -20.53 8.74
C ASP A 354 10.92 -20.05 7.42
N PHE A 355 9.86 -19.22 7.46
CA PHE A 355 9.24 -18.71 6.24
C PHE A 355 9.96 -17.49 5.64
N LEU A 356 10.68 -16.70 6.45
CA LEU A 356 11.55 -15.63 5.96
C LEU A 356 12.71 -16.21 5.14
N ASP A 357 13.39 -17.23 5.63
CA ASP A 357 14.45 -17.92 4.90
C ASP A 357 13.90 -18.58 3.61
N ALA A 358 12.72 -19.22 3.67
CA ALA A 358 12.09 -19.79 2.48
C ALA A 358 11.80 -18.75 1.41
N SER A 359 11.33 -17.54 1.80
CA SER A 359 11.07 -16.45 0.87
C SER A 359 12.37 -15.86 0.29
N TYR A 360 13.43 -15.74 1.09
CA TYR A 360 14.73 -15.33 0.60
C TYR A 360 15.34 -16.36 -0.36
N GLN A 361 15.34 -17.65 0.00
CA GLN A 361 15.83 -18.72 -0.87
C GLN A 361 15.08 -18.77 -2.22
N PHE A 362 13.77 -18.47 -2.22
CA PHE A 362 13.01 -18.39 -3.47
C PHE A 362 13.60 -17.36 -4.44
N THR A 363 14.10 -16.21 -3.95
CA THR A 363 14.71 -15.18 -4.81
C THR A 363 15.99 -15.66 -5.52
N GLN A 364 16.59 -16.72 -5.05
CA GLN A 364 17.82 -17.33 -5.64
C GLN A 364 17.51 -18.38 -6.71
N GLU A 365 16.23 -18.75 -6.88
CA GLU A 365 15.82 -19.80 -7.82
C GLU A 365 15.86 -19.31 -9.28
N LYS A 366 16.25 -20.20 -10.16
CA LYS A 366 16.49 -19.93 -11.59
C LYS A 366 15.89 -21.04 -12.42
N VAL A 367 15.46 -20.70 -13.62
CA VAL A 367 15.11 -21.68 -14.66
C VAL A 367 16.22 -21.74 -15.73
N LEU A 368 16.36 -22.89 -16.35
CA LEU A 368 17.19 -23.09 -17.52
C LEU A 368 16.29 -23.19 -18.75
N LEU A 369 16.47 -22.24 -19.68
CA LEU A 369 15.89 -22.30 -21.01
C LEU A 369 16.85 -23.04 -21.92
N LYS A 370 16.46 -24.22 -22.41
CA LYS A 370 17.23 -25.05 -23.33
C LYS A 370 16.80 -24.76 -24.75
N LYS A 371 17.75 -24.46 -25.63
CA LYS A 371 17.48 -24.28 -27.03
C LYS A 371 17.14 -25.63 -27.66
N ASN A 372 16.06 -25.68 -28.42
CA ASN A 372 15.60 -26.88 -29.15
C ASN A 372 16.56 -27.23 -30.30
#